data_beb36d5121c57d6684a30230d926b6b3
#
_entry.id   beb36d5121c57d6684a30230d926b6b3
#
_cell.length_a   1.000
_cell.length_b   1.000
_cell.length_c   1.000
_cell.angle_alpha   90.00
_cell.angle_beta   90.00
_cell.angle_gamma   90.00
#
_symmetry.space_group_name_H-M   'P 1'
#
loop_
_entity.id
_entity.type
_entity.pdbx_description
1 polymer ?
#
loop_
_entity_poly.entity_id
_entity_poly.type
_entity_poly.pdbx_seq_one_letter_code
_entity_poly.pdbx_strand_id
1 'polypeptide(L)'
;MYNVLDYLKESARKYPDKVAFADIDQSITYEELYRKAQEIGSALASKISIGQPVPIFMEKSVDTICLFFGVVYAGGFYVLLDMKQPQTRLNHIMKTLDSKMIVTSQKYIEALKKKQMESDVILLEDLYGHVNLKKLDSIASQ
;
A
#
# COMPACT_ATOMS: atom_id res chain seq x y z
N MET A 1 7.08 21.62 1.57
CA MET A 1 7.40 20.79 2.74
C MET A 1 8.00 19.47 2.31
N TYR A 2 9.09 19.05 2.93
CA TYR A 2 9.76 17.77 2.64
C TYR A 2 9.04 16.65 3.39
N ASN A 3 8.61 15.61 2.67
CA ASN A 3 7.89 14.47 3.25
C ASN A 3 8.53 13.14 2.83
N VAL A 4 7.93 12.02 3.26
CA VAL A 4 8.48 10.69 2.99
C VAL A 4 8.56 10.39 1.48
N LEU A 5 7.64 10.92 0.69
CA LEU A 5 7.67 10.73 -0.78
C LEU A 5 8.80 11.51 -1.42
N ASP A 6 9.09 12.71 -0.93
CA ASP A 6 10.22 13.50 -1.40
C ASP A 6 11.53 12.79 -1.09
N TYR A 7 11.62 12.18 0.09
CA TYR A 7 12.78 11.37 0.47
C TYR A 7 12.96 10.19 -0.48
N LEU A 8 11.89 9.47 -0.78
CA LEU A 8 11.94 8.33 -1.70
C LEU A 8 12.37 8.76 -3.10
N LYS A 9 11.78 9.82 -3.61
CA LYS A 9 12.11 10.37 -4.93
C LYS A 9 13.59 10.76 -5.03
N GLU A 10 14.08 11.45 -4.02
CA GLU A 10 15.46 11.92 -3.95
C GLU A 10 16.44 10.73 -3.84
N SER A 11 16.13 9.74 -3.03
CA SER A 11 16.95 8.54 -2.88
C SER A 11 16.99 7.74 -4.17
N ALA A 12 15.86 7.62 -4.89
CA ALA A 12 15.82 6.91 -6.17
C ALA A 12 16.65 7.64 -7.22
N ARG A 13 16.68 8.97 -7.19
CA ARG A 13 17.48 9.77 -8.10
C ARG A 13 18.97 9.62 -7.83
N LYS A 14 19.38 9.66 -6.57
CA LYS A 14 20.80 9.63 -6.16
C LYS A 14 21.37 8.21 -6.12
N TYR A 15 20.58 7.24 -5.70
CA TYR A 15 21.04 5.88 -5.42
C TYR A 15 20.09 4.84 -6.02
N PRO A 16 19.83 4.88 -7.35
CA PRO A 16 18.79 4.03 -7.95
C PRO A 16 19.02 2.54 -7.73
N ASP A 17 20.26 2.10 -7.75
CA ASP A 17 20.61 0.68 -7.66
C ASP A 17 20.89 0.21 -6.23
N LYS A 18 20.82 1.11 -5.26
CA LYS A 18 21.05 0.73 -3.87
C LYS A 18 19.81 0.04 -3.31
N VAL A 19 20.01 -1.00 -2.52
CA VAL A 19 18.93 -1.72 -1.84
C VAL A 19 18.29 -0.78 -0.81
N ALA A 20 16.99 -0.56 -0.96
CA ALA A 20 16.21 0.25 -0.03
C ALA A 20 15.70 -0.58 1.14
N PHE A 21 15.17 -1.77 0.86
CA PHE A 21 14.63 -2.70 1.85
C PHE A 21 14.90 -4.12 1.41
N ALA A 22 15.02 -5.01 2.40
CA ALA A 22 15.18 -6.44 2.17
C ALA A 22 14.40 -7.20 3.25
N ASP A 23 13.82 -8.32 2.87
CA ASP A 23 13.25 -9.29 3.79
C ASP A 23 13.89 -10.65 3.55
N ILE A 24 13.34 -11.69 4.17
CA ILE A 24 13.87 -13.05 4.07
C ILE A 24 13.87 -13.58 2.62
N ASP A 25 12.87 -13.16 1.84
CA ASP A 25 12.62 -13.72 0.51
C ASP A 25 13.12 -12.85 -0.63
N GLN A 26 13.19 -11.53 -0.43
CA GLN A 26 13.48 -10.61 -1.53
C GLN A 26 14.08 -9.30 -1.02
N SER A 27 14.64 -8.54 -1.94
CA SER A 27 15.10 -7.17 -1.70
C SER A 27 14.58 -6.28 -2.82
N ILE A 28 14.61 -4.96 -2.60
CA ILE A 28 14.16 -4.00 -3.59
C ILE A 28 15.10 -2.79 -3.57
N THR A 29 15.45 -2.30 -4.76
CA THR A 29 16.24 -1.09 -4.91
C THR A 29 15.37 0.15 -4.75
N TYR A 30 15.99 1.32 -4.54
CA TYR A 30 15.25 2.57 -4.46
C TYR A 30 14.50 2.88 -5.77
N GLU A 31 15.10 2.58 -6.91
CA GLU A 31 14.44 2.80 -8.21
C GLU A 31 13.20 1.93 -8.37
N GLU A 32 13.31 0.64 -8.04
CA GLU A 32 12.17 -0.28 -8.11
C GLU A 32 11.07 0.10 -7.13
N LEU A 33 11.43 0.47 -5.90
CA LEU A 33 10.48 0.91 -4.89
C LEU A 33 9.73 2.16 -5.34
N TYR A 34 10.44 3.13 -5.86
CA TYR A 34 9.87 4.37 -6.37
C TYR A 34 8.86 4.09 -7.48
N ARG A 35 9.24 3.27 -8.46
CA ARG A 35 8.37 2.88 -9.57
C ARG A 35 7.12 2.14 -9.08
N LYS A 36 7.30 1.12 -8.26
CA LYS A 36 6.17 0.32 -7.74
C LYS A 36 5.23 1.17 -6.88
N ALA A 37 5.77 2.04 -6.07
CA ALA A 37 4.96 2.95 -5.25
C ALA A 37 4.09 3.87 -6.12
N GLN A 38 4.64 4.39 -7.22
CA GLN A 38 3.88 5.22 -8.15
C GLN A 38 2.78 4.42 -8.88
N GLU A 39 3.08 3.17 -9.27
CA GLU A 39 2.07 2.30 -9.88
C GLU A 39 0.90 2.02 -8.92
N ILE A 40 1.22 1.63 -7.69
CA ILE A 40 0.22 1.37 -6.65
C ILE A 40 -0.58 2.64 -6.36
N GLY A 41 0.11 3.76 -6.18
CA GLY A 41 -0.53 5.04 -5.89
C GLY A 41 -1.48 5.48 -6.98
N SER A 42 -1.07 5.31 -8.25
CA SER A 42 -1.92 5.66 -9.39
C SER A 42 -3.19 4.80 -9.44
N ALA A 43 -3.06 3.50 -9.18
CA ALA A 43 -4.21 2.60 -9.16
C ALA A 43 -5.14 2.91 -7.97
N LEU A 44 -4.58 3.11 -6.79
CA LEU A 44 -5.37 3.40 -5.58
C LEU A 44 -6.04 4.78 -5.66
N ALA A 45 -5.42 5.75 -6.30
CA ALA A 45 -5.97 7.11 -6.40
C ALA A 45 -7.35 7.15 -7.05
N SER A 46 -7.67 6.16 -7.90
CA SER A 46 -9.00 6.04 -8.50
C SER A 46 -10.01 5.31 -7.59
N LYS A 47 -9.56 4.76 -6.48
CA LYS A 47 -10.36 3.90 -5.59
C LYS A 47 -10.58 4.51 -4.21
N ILE A 48 -9.77 5.46 -3.80
CA ILE A 48 -9.84 6.06 -2.47
C ILE A 48 -9.95 7.58 -2.54
N SER A 49 -10.45 8.16 -1.46
CA SER A 49 -10.44 9.61 -1.24
C SER A 49 -9.23 10.01 -0.42
N ILE A 50 -8.82 11.28 -0.51
CA ILE A 50 -7.72 11.81 0.30
C ILE A 50 -8.09 11.69 1.77
N GLY A 51 -7.14 11.18 2.58
CA GLY A 51 -7.33 10.96 4.01
C GLY A 51 -8.03 9.67 4.36
N GLN A 52 -8.38 8.84 3.36
CA GLN A 52 -9.05 7.57 3.61
C GLN A 52 -8.09 6.53 4.16
N PRO A 53 -8.49 5.74 5.19
CA PRO A 53 -7.68 4.62 5.65
C PRO A 53 -7.69 3.49 4.64
N VAL A 54 -6.55 2.83 4.48
CA VAL A 54 -6.39 1.67 3.60
C VAL A 54 -5.91 0.49 4.44
N PRO A 55 -6.83 -0.36 4.90
CA PRO A 55 -6.47 -1.57 5.66
C PRO A 55 -5.75 -2.58 4.77
N ILE A 56 -4.68 -3.15 5.30
CA ILE A 56 -3.85 -4.12 4.58
C ILE A 56 -3.74 -5.40 5.41
N PHE A 57 -4.13 -6.51 4.79
CA PHE A 57 -4.09 -7.84 5.39
C PHE A 57 -2.92 -8.63 4.77
N MET A 58 -1.72 -8.40 5.30
CA MET A 58 -0.49 -9.02 4.82
C MET A 58 0.53 -9.03 5.96
N GLU A 59 1.50 -9.92 5.89
CA GLU A 59 2.65 -9.85 6.78
C GLU A 59 3.63 -8.78 6.27
N LYS A 60 4.44 -8.24 7.18
CA LYS A 60 5.48 -7.26 6.83
C LYS A 60 6.47 -7.86 5.86
N SER A 61 6.72 -7.17 4.76
CA SER A 61 7.61 -7.63 3.69
C SER A 61 8.00 -6.44 2.81
N VAL A 62 8.80 -6.70 1.80
CA VAL A 62 9.07 -5.71 0.76
C VAL A 62 7.75 -5.24 0.12
N ASP A 63 6.80 -6.16 -0.10
CA ASP A 63 5.51 -5.81 -0.71
C ASP A 63 4.69 -4.84 0.15
N THR A 64 4.68 -5.00 1.48
CA THR A 64 3.97 -4.06 2.35
C THR A 64 4.64 -2.69 2.38
N ILE A 65 5.96 -2.62 2.21
CA ILE A 65 6.66 -1.34 2.09
C ILE A 65 6.25 -0.63 0.81
N CYS A 66 6.17 -1.36 -0.30
CA CYS A 66 5.68 -0.80 -1.57
C CYS A 66 4.26 -0.26 -1.42
N LEU A 67 3.39 -1.01 -0.74
CA LEU A 67 2.01 -0.58 -0.46
C LEU A 67 1.97 0.66 0.41
N PHE A 68 2.80 0.73 1.45
CA PHE A 68 2.86 1.91 2.32
C PHE A 68 3.10 3.18 1.50
N PHE A 69 4.15 3.19 0.69
CA PHE A 69 4.45 4.36 -0.13
C PHE A 69 3.37 4.61 -1.19
N GLY A 70 2.81 3.56 -1.77
CA GLY A 70 1.73 3.68 -2.74
C GLY A 70 0.47 4.29 -2.15
N VAL A 71 0.10 3.90 -0.94
CA VAL A 71 -1.05 4.47 -0.22
C VAL A 71 -0.83 5.95 0.05
N VAL A 72 0.39 6.33 0.46
CA VAL A 72 0.71 7.74 0.70
C VAL A 72 0.64 8.54 -0.60
N TYR A 73 1.13 8.00 -1.72
CA TYR A 73 1.01 8.63 -3.03
C TYR A 73 -0.46 8.86 -3.42
N ALA A 74 -1.34 7.92 -3.07
CA ALA A 74 -2.77 8.02 -3.36
C ALA A 74 -3.52 8.98 -2.43
N GLY A 75 -2.84 9.52 -1.43
CA GLY A 75 -3.43 10.46 -0.48
C GLY A 75 -4.14 9.80 0.70
N GLY A 76 -4.03 8.50 0.85
CA GLY A 76 -4.61 7.76 1.98
C GLY A 76 -3.63 7.55 3.11
N PHE A 77 -4.05 6.81 4.11
CA PHE A 77 -3.14 6.35 5.16
C PHE A 77 -3.24 4.85 5.36
N TYR A 78 -2.12 4.27 5.65
CA TYR A 78 -1.85 2.85 5.72
C TYR A 78 -2.22 2.29 7.10
N VAL A 79 -2.98 1.20 7.12
CA VAL A 79 -3.31 0.47 8.36
C VAL A 79 -2.96 -1.00 8.16
N LEU A 80 -1.88 -1.47 8.77
CA LEU A 80 -1.49 -2.87 8.70
C LEU A 80 -2.25 -3.67 9.76
N LEU A 81 -3.08 -4.61 9.30
CA LEU A 81 -3.85 -5.48 10.19
C LEU A 81 -2.98 -6.67 10.63
N ASP A 82 -3.13 -7.07 11.88
CA ASP A 82 -2.51 -8.30 12.36
C ASP A 82 -3.35 -9.49 11.89
N MET A 83 -2.79 -10.30 11.00
CA MET A 83 -3.46 -11.45 10.41
C MET A 83 -3.84 -12.53 11.43
N LYS A 84 -3.21 -12.53 12.60
CA LYS A 84 -3.45 -13.50 13.66
C LYS A 84 -4.65 -13.15 14.53
N GLN A 85 -5.19 -11.95 14.42
CA GLN A 85 -6.33 -11.53 15.22
C GLN A 85 -7.60 -12.27 14.79
N PRO A 86 -8.52 -12.55 15.75
CA PRO A 86 -9.78 -13.22 15.41
C PRO A 86 -10.67 -12.32 14.57
N GLN A 87 -11.60 -12.94 13.85
CA GLN A 87 -12.57 -12.27 12.98
C GLN A 87 -13.30 -11.13 13.71
N THR A 88 -13.74 -11.35 14.95
CA THR A 88 -14.46 -10.32 15.72
C THR A 88 -13.63 -9.06 15.93
N ARG A 89 -12.33 -9.22 16.21
CA ARG A 89 -11.43 -8.09 16.41
C ARG A 89 -11.18 -7.35 15.10
N LEU A 90 -10.94 -8.09 14.01
CA LEU A 90 -10.73 -7.50 12.69
C LEU A 90 -11.95 -6.74 12.22
N ASN A 91 -13.16 -7.31 12.42
CA ASN A 91 -14.40 -6.62 12.07
C ASN A 91 -14.59 -5.34 12.88
N HIS A 92 -14.22 -5.36 14.15
CA HIS A 92 -14.27 -4.16 14.98
C HIS A 92 -13.34 -3.06 14.47
N ILE A 93 -12.13 -3.42 14.08
CA ILE A 93 -11.16 -2.48 13.52
C ILE A 93 -11.70 -1.88 12.21
N MET A 94 -12.24 -2.71 11.32
CA MET A 94 -12.79 -2.25 10.05
C MET A 94 -13.97 -1.29 10.25
N LYS A 95 -14.82 -1.58 11.23
CA LYS A 95 -15.93 -0.71 11.58
C LYS A 95 -15.46 0.63 12.14
N THR A 96 -14.46 0.61 13.01
CA THR A 96 -13.87 1.82 13.59
C THR A 96 -13.25 2.70 12.50
N LEU A 97 -12.59 2.09 11.52
CA LEU A 97 -12.01 2.79 10.37
C LEU A 97 -13.07 3.24 9.36
N ASP A 98 -14.30 2.73 9.47
CA ASP A 98 -15.37 2.94 8.50
C ASP A 98 -14.90 2.56 7.08
N SER A 99 -14.16 1.47 6.98
CA SER A 99 -13.63 1.01 5.71
C SER A 99 -14.38 -0.21 5.19
N LYS A 100 -14.68 -0.21 3.89
CA LYS A 100 -15.33 -1.32 3.20
C LYS A 100 -14.39 -2.01 2.23
N MET A 101 -13.14 -1.58 2.16
CA MET A 101 -12.12 -2.17 1.31
C MET A 101 -10.97 -2.71 2.14
N ILE A 102 -10.31 -3.73 1.64
CA ILE A 102 -9.14 -4.32 2.26
C ILE A 102 -8.16 -4.73 1.15
N VAL A 103 -6.88 -4.41 1.31
CA VAL A 103 -5.85 -4.80 0.36
C VAL A 103 -5.12 -6.01 0.89
N THR A 104 -4.92 -7.00 0.05
CA THR A 104 -4.11 -8.17 0.36
C THR A 104 -3.36 -8.61 -0.90
N SER A 105 -2.61 -9.69 -0.81
CA SER A 105 -1.99 -10.28 -1.99
C SER A 105 -2.49 -11.69 -2.19
N GLN A 106 -2.22 -12.27 -3.37
CA GLN A 106 -2.62 -13.63 -3.69
C GLN A 106 -2.11 -14.64 -2.65
N LYS A 107 -0.94 -14.39 -2.10
CA LYS A 107 -0.33 -15.22 -1.06
C LYS A 107 -1.21 -15.36 0.18
N TYR A 108 -1.98 -14.31 0.54
CA TYR A 108 -2.77 -14.27 1.78
C TYR A 108 -4.27 -14.37 1.56
N ILE A 109 -4.73 -14.55 0.32
CA ILE A 109 -6.17 -14.51 0.02
C ILE A 109 -6.96 -15.60 0.75
N GLU A 110 -6.39 -16.81 0.86
CA GLU A 110 -7.06 -17.91 1.57
C GLU A 110 -7.15 -17.62 3.07
N ALA A 111 -6.11 -17.05 3.66
CA ALA A 111 -6.14 -16.65 5.06
C ALA A 111 -7.19 -15.58 5.32
N LEU A 112 -7.34 -14.62 4.40
CA LEU A 112 -8.36 -13.58 4.50
C LEU A 112 -9.76 -14.15 4.40
N LYS A 113 -9.99 -15.08 3.47
CA LYS A 113 -11.29 -15.75 3.31
C LYS A 113 -11.74 -16.46 4.60
N LYS A 114 -10.80 -17.06 5.32
CA LYS A 114 -11.10 -17.72 6.59
C LYS A 114 -11.59 -16.77 7.67
N LYS A 115 -11.27 -15.49 7.56
CA LYS A 115 -11.73 -14.46 8.52
C LYS A 115 -13.15 -14.00 8.23
N GLN A 116 -13.75 -14.38 7.10
CA GLN A 116 -15.13 -14.09 6.73
C GLN A 116 -15.52 -12.61 6.89
N MET A 117 -14.63 -11.73 6.47
CA MET A 117 -14.88 -10.30 6.56
C MET A 117 -15.70 -9.82 5.36
N GLU A 118 -16.67 -8.94 5.63
CA GLU A 118 -17.51 -8.33 4.60
C GLU A 118 -16.81 -7.07 4.07
N SER A 119 -15.86 -7.25 3.16
CA SER A 119 -15.09 -6.14 2.61
C SER A 119 -14.79 -6.42 1.13
N ASP A 120 -14.70 -5.34 0.36
CA ASP A 120 -14.24 -5.44 -1.02
C ASP A 120 -12.73 -5.70 -1.00
N VAL A 121 -12.31 -6.82 -1.56
CA VAL A 121 -10.91 -7.23 -1.57
C VAL A 121 -10.23 -6.68 -2.82
N ILE A 122 -9.11 -6.02 -2.59
CA ILE A 122 -8.25 -5.52 -3.66
C ILE A 122 -6.92 -6.28 -3.57
N LEU A 123 -6.50 -6.87 -4.68
CA LEU A 123 -5.23 -7.59 -4.74
C LEU A 123 -4.10 -6.65 -5.13
N LEU A 124 -2.99 -6.72 -4.40
CA LEU A 124 -1.78 -5.96 -4.71
C LEU A 124 -1.36 -6.17 -6.17
N GLU A 125 -1.42 -7.40 -6.65
CA GLU A 125 -1.03 -7.77 -8.00
C GLU A 125 -1.81 -7.01 -9.08
N ASP A 126 -3.02 -6.57 -8.76
CA ASP A 126 -3.87 -5.81 -9.69
C ASP A 126 -3.58 -4.31 -9.67
N LEU A 127 -2.70 -3.85 -8.78
CA LEU A 127 -2.40 -2.43 -8.64
C LEU A 127 -1.17 -1.99 -9.45
N TYR A 128 -0.46 -2.93 -10.05
CA TYR A 128 0.72 -2.61 -10.86
C TYR A 128 0.35 -2.32 -12.31
N GLY A 129 1.24 -1.62 -13.00
CA GLY A 129 1.26 -1.51 -14.45
C GLY A 129 1.05 -0.14 -15.04
N HIS A 130 0.46 0.83 -14.36
CA HIS A 130 0.20 2.14 -14.90
C HIS A 130 0.52 3.26 -13.92
N VAL A 131 1.24 4.28 -14.41
CA VAL A 131 1.55 5.48 -13.60
C VAL A 131 0.84 6.68 -14.19
N ASN A 132 0.06 7.39 -13.36
CA ASN A 132 -0.59 8.65 -13.72
C ASN A 132 0.03 9.79 -12.91
N LEU A 133 1.10 10.37 -13.45
CA LEU A 133 1.85 11.42 -12.76
C LEU A 133 1.01 12.67 -12.49
N LYS A 134 0.12 13.03 -13.40
CA LYS A 134 -0.77 14.19 -13.22
C LYS A 134 -1.66 14.02 -11.99
N LYS A 135 -2.21 12.83 -11.81
CA LYS A 135 -3.07 12.53 -10.67
C LYS A 135 -2.26 12.56 -9.37
N LEU A 136 -1.08 11.95 -9.37
CA LEU A 136 -0.21 11.92 -8.18
C LEU A 136 0.25 13.34 -7.81
N ASP A 137 0.62 14.15 -8.77
CA ASP A 137 1.03 15.54 -8.53
C ASP A 137 -0.13 16.38 -7.99
N SER A 138 -1.34 16.15 -8.50
CA SER A 138 -2.54 16.83 -8.02
C SER A 138 -2.81 16.50 -6.54
N ILE A 139 -2.63 15.24 -6.15
CA ILE A 139 -2.79 14.81 -4.76
C ILE A 139 -1.72 15.44 -3.88
N ALA A 140 -0.48 15.43 -4.33
CA ALA A 140 0.66 15.98 -3.56
C ALA A 140 0.54 17.48 -3.30
N SER A 141 -0.20 18.20 -4.12
CA SER A 141 -0.39 19.66 -3.99
C SER A 141 -1.50 20.05 -3.00
N GLN A 142 -2.19 19.08 -2.43
CA GLN A 142 -3.28 19.34 -1.49
C GLN A 142 -2.87 19.35 -0.02
#